data_710a29636dff8454afdaf1c49854a478
#
_entry.id   710a29636dff8454afdaf1c49854a478
#
_cell.length_a   1.000
_cell.length_b   1.000
_cell.length_c   1.000
_cell.angle_alpha   90.00
_cell.angle_beta   90.00
_cell.angle_gamma   90.00
#
_symmetry.space_group_name_H-M   'P 1'
#
loop_
_entity.id
_entity.type
_entity.pdbx_description
1 polymer ?
#
loop_
_entity_poly.entity_id
_entity_poly.type
_entity_poly.pdbx_seq_one_letter_code
_entity_poly.pdbx_strand_id
1 'polypeptide(L)'
;TAGGGVITPPEGYWQRVQEICRKYDILLHIDEVVCGVGRTGTWFGYQHYGVEPDMVTMAKGVASGYAAIACLVTSEKVFDLFKDDASDPMNYFRDISTFGGCTAGPAAALENLRIIEDENLLENTQQMGTYMLDALTDLMGRHKVIGDVRGKGLFLGAELVSDREDKTPMDEKKV
;
A
#
# COMPACT_ATOMS: atom_id res chain seq x y z
N THR A 1 2.15 4.77 -6.75
CA THR A 1 3.12 5.00 -5.66
C THR A 1 2.79 6.28 -4.90
N ALA A 2 3.01 6.30 -3.57
CA ALA A 2 2.73 7.47 -2.73
C ALA A 2 3.68 8.64 -3.04
N GLY A 3 4.99 8.39 -2.96
CA GLY A 3 6.02 9.43 -3.11
C GLY A 3 6.09 10.08 -4.49
N GLY A 4 5.50 9.46 -5.50
CA GLY A 4 5.40 10.03 -6.85
C GLY A 4 4.13 10.87 -7.09
N GLY A 5 3.31 11.11 -6.06
CA GLY A 5 2.04 11.84 -6.20
C GLY A 5 0.84 10.94 -6.50
N VAL A 6 0.71 9.83 -5.77
CA VAL A 6 -0.42 8.88 -5.91
C VAL A 6 -0.50 8.30 -7.34
N ILE A 7 0.62 7.91 -7.91
CA ILE A 7 0.63 7.31 -9.24
C ILE A 7 -0.03 5.93 -9.19
N THR A 8 -1.18 5.80 -9.85
CA THR A 8 -1.86 4.53 -10.06
C THR A 8 -1.25 3.81 -11.27
N PRO A 9 -0.96 2.51 -11.18
CA PRO A 9 -0.46 1.77 -12.33
C PRO A 9 -1.54 1.62 -13.41
N PRO A 10 -1.17 1.63 -14.69
CA PRO A 10 -2.11 1.36 -15.77
C PRO A 10 -2.61 -0.09 -15.72
N GLU A 11 -3.73 -0.34 -16.40
CA GLU A 11 -4.30 -1.68 -16.53
C GLU A 11 -3.27 -2.67 -17.11
N GLY A 12 -3.23 -3.88 -16.56
CA GLY A 12 -2.31 -4.93 -17.00
C GLY A 12 -0.87 -4.80 -16.49
N TYR A 13 -0.49 -3.68 -15.87
CA TYR A 13 0.88 -3.47 -15.39
C TYR A 13 1.33 -4.54 -14.38
N TRP A 14 0.55 -4.74 -13.33
CA TRP A 14 0.90 -5.68 -12.26
C TRP A 14 0.87 -7.13 -12.73
N GLN A 15 -0.08 -7.49 -13.58
CA GLN A 15 -0.16 -8.82 -14.19
C GLN A 15 1.10 -9.09 -15.01
N ARG A 16 1.54 -8.09 -15.79
CA ARG A 16 2.77 -8.22 -16.58
C ARG A 16 4.02 -8.32 -15.71
N VAL A 17 4.11 -7.56 -14.64
CA VAL A 17 5.22 -7.67 -13.67
C VAL A 17 5.26 -9.07 -13.07
N GLN A 18 4.11 -9.59 -12.61
CA GLN A 18 4.04 -10.95 -12.06
C GLN A 18 4.44 -12.02 -13.06
N GLU A 19 3.99 -11.92 -14.32
CA GLU A 19 4.40 -12.85 -15.38
C GLU A 19 5.91 -12.86 -15.58
N ILE A 20 6.55 -11.69 -15.59
CA ILE A 20 8.01 -11.56 -15.72
C ILE A 20 8.71 -12.18 -14.52
N CYS A 21 8.25 -11.88 -13.29
CA CYS A 21 8.80 -12.46 -12.07
C CYS A 21 8.73 -13.99 -12.10
N ARG A 22 7.57 -14.55 -12.43
CA ARG A 22 7.38 -16.01 -12.55
C ARG A 22 8.24 -16.63 -13.64
N LYS A 23 8.36 -15.96 -14.81
CA LYS A 23 9.15 -16.45 -15.93
C LYS A 23 10.63 -16.59 -15.62
N TYR A 24 11.17 -15.68 -14.82
CA TYR A 24 12.61 -15.63 -14.51
C TYR A 24 12.93 -16.07 -13.09
N ASP A 25 11.97 -16.68 -12.37
CA ASP A 25 12.11 -17.11 -10.97
C ASP A 25 12.58 -15.99 -10.04
N ILE A 26 11.98 -14.80 -10.21
CA ILE A 26 12.23 -13.61 -9.40
C ILE A 26 11.13 -13.49 -8.37
N LEU A 27 11.49 -13.29 -7.10
CA LEU A 27 10.52 -13.04 -6.04
C LEU A 27 9.84 -11.69 -6.24
N LEU A 28 8.51 -11.68 -6.18
CA LEU A 28 7.72 -10.46 -6.23
C LEU A 28 7.49 -9.94 -4.80
N HIS A 29 8.10 -8.81 -4.48
CA HIS A 29 7.90 -8.13 -3.21
C HIS A 29 7.10 -6.83 -3.42
N ILE A 30 5.97 -6.68 -2.75
CA ILE A 30 5.13 -5.50 -2.83
C ILE A 30 5.23 -4.69 -1.53
N ASP A 31 5.50 -3.40 -1.68
CA ASP A 31 5.49 -2.43 -0.59
C ASP A 31 4.05 -1.90 -0.38
N GLU A 32 3.43 -2.38 0.68
CA GLU A 32 2.08 -1.99 1.12
C GLU A 32 2.10 -1.05 2.34
N VAL A 33 3.22 -0.39 2.58
CA VAL A 33 3.39 0.53 3.71
C VAL A 33 2.36 1.67 3.71
N VAL A 34 1.92 2.11 2.54
CA VAL A 34 0.91 3.18 2.40
C VAL A 34 -0.45 2.64 1.97
N CYS A 35 -0.49 1.71 1.02
CA CYS A 35 -1.74 1.21 0.43
C CYS A 35 -2.40 0.12 1.26
N GLY A 36 -1.65 -0.58 2.09
CA GLY A 36 -2.15 -1.67 2.92
C GLY A 36 -3.03 -1.23 4.09
N VAL A 37 -3.59 -2.22 4.74
CA VAL A 37 -4.42 -2.09 5.93
C VAL A 37 -5.63 -1.17 5.71
N GLY A 38 -6.36 -1.43 4.61
CA GLY A 38 -7.65 -0.82 4.34
C GLY A 38 -7.64 0.51 3.59
N ARG A 39 -6.47 1.14 3.37
CA ARG A 39 -6.38 2.49 2.78
C ARG A 39 -7.06 2.61 1.40
N THR A 40 -7.02 1.55 0.60
CA THR A 40 -7.59 1.52 -0.75
C THR A 40 -8.97 0.86 -0.84
N GLY A 41 -9.54 0.47 0.31
CA GLY A 41 -10.85 -0.20 0.37
C GLY A 41 -10.77 -1.73 0.28
N THR A 42 -9.55 -2.27 0.26
CA THR A 42 -9.25 -3.69 0.43
C THR A 42 -8.16 -3.81 1.50
N TRP A 43 -7.91 -5.02 2.03
CA TRP A 43 -6.83 -5.20 2.99
C TRP A 43 -5.48 -4.75 2.44
N PHE A 44 -5.22 -5.05 1.16
CA PHE A 44 -3.98 -4.67 0.46
C PHE A 44 -4.28 -4.10 -0.91
N GLY A 45 -3.53 -3.10 -1.34
CA GLY A 45 -3.70 -2.45 -2.63
C GLY A 45 -3.49 -3.38 -3.82
N TYR A 46 -2.58 -4.36 -3.72
CA TYR A 46 -2.34 -5.33 -4.80
C TYR A 46 -3.55 -6.22 -5.11
N GLN A 47 -4.48 -6.39 -4.16
CA GLN A 47 -5.69 -7.20 -4.37
C GLN A 47 -6.58 -6.64 -5.50
N HIS A 48 -6.53 -5.34 -5.74
CA HIS A 48 -7.25 -4.72 -6.85
C HIS A 48 -6.78 -5.19 -8.24
N TYR A 49 -5.60 -5.78 -8.30
CA TYR A 49 -4.96 -6.19 -9.56
C TYR A 49 -4.89 -7.70 -9.73
N GLY A 50 -5.37 -8.46 -8.76
CA GLY A 50 -5.39 -9.92 -8.81
C GLY A 50 -4.01 -10.56 -8.91
N VAL A 51 -2.99 -9.95 -8.30
CA VAL A 51 -1.63 -10.49 -8.24
C VAL A 51 -1.36 -11.15 -6.88
N GLU A 52 -0.44 -12.09 -6.87
CA GLU A 52 -0.04 -12.87 -5.70
C GLU A 52 1.46 -12.64 -5.45
N PRO A 53 1.83 -11.75 -4.54
CA PRO A 53 3.23 -11.50 -4.20
C PRO A 53 3.82 -12.63 -3.35
N ASP A 54 5.14 -12.84 -3.46
CA ASP A 54 5.89 -13.73 -2.58
C ASP A 54 6.14 -13.08 -1.20
N MET A 55 6.23 -11.76 -1.17
CA MET A 55 6.47 -10.97 0.05
C MET A 55 5.68 -9.66 0.04
N VAL A 56 5.26 -9.23 1.23
CA VAL A 56 4.56 -7.95 1.44
C VAL A 56 5.14 -7.25 2.66
N THR A 57 5.53 -5.98 2.49
CA THR A 57 5.90 -5.12 3.63
C THR A 57 4.76 -4.18 3.96
N MET A 58 4.40 -4.08 5.23
CA MET A 58 3.42 -3.12 5.73
C MET A 58 3.91 -2.42 7.00
N ALA A 59 3.44 -1.21 7.22
CA ALA A 59 3.72 -0.39 8.40
C ALA A 59 2.60 0.64 8.57
N LYS A 60 2.89 1.80 9.13
CA LYS A 60 1.97 2.94 9.27
C LYS A 60 0.58 2.55 9.76
N GLY A 61 -0.34 2.26 8.84
CA GLY A 61 -1.73 1.87 9.13
C GLY A 61 -1.89 0.60 9.97
N VAL A 62 -0.86 -0.25 10.07
CA VAL A 62 -0.93 -1.50 10.85
C VAL A 62 -1.34 -1.25 12.29
N ALA A 63 -0.74 -0.27 12.96
CA ALA A 63 -1.08 0.11 14.34
C ALA A 63 -1.72 1.51 14.44
N SER A 64 -2.21 2.06 13.33
CA SER A 64 -2.95 3.35 13.26
C SER A 64 -2.26 4.53 13.97
N GLY A 65 -0.91 4.51 14.04
CA GLY A 65 -0.10 5.55 14.70
C GLY A 65 0.04 5.40 16.23
N TYR A 66 -0.61 4.42 16.85
CA TYR A 66 -0.53 4.20 18.30
C TYR A 66 0.79 3.55 18.75
N ALA A 67 1.44 2.79 17.89
CA ALA A 67 2.74 2.21 18.15
C ALA A 67 3.59 2.12 16.88
N ALA A 68 4.91 2.18 17.05
CA ALA A 68 5.85 1.93 15.97
C ALA A 68 5.94 0.42 15.70
N ILE A 69 5.52 0.01 14.50
CA ILE A 69 5.60 -1.37 14.03
C ILE A 69 5.72 -1.41 12.51
N ALA A 70 6.47 -2.37 12.03
CA ALA A 70 6.45 -2.80 10.63
C ALA A 70 6.36 -4.32 10.58
N CYS A 71 5.76 -4.84 9.52
CA CYS A 71 5.61 -6.28 9.30
C CYS A 71 6.12 -6.63 7.91
N LEU A 72 6.90 -7.72 7.83
CA LEU A 72 7.20 -8.42 6.60
C LEU A 72 6.45 -9.74 6.62
N VAL A 73 5.56 -9.92 5.67
CA VAL A 73 4.84 -11.18 5.45
C VAL A 73 5.44 -11.87 4.25
N THR A 74 5.70 -13.16 4.35
CA THR A 74 6.25 -13.97 3.27
C THR A 74 5.32 -15.11 2.94
N SER A 75 5.38 -15.59 1.69
CA SER A 75 4.76 -16.84 1.30
C SER A 75 5.45 -18.01 1.99
N GLU A 76 4.74 -19.15 2.09
CA GLU A 76 5.30 -20.39 2.64
C GLU A 76 6.54 -20.84 1.83
N LYS A 77 6.50 -20.71 0.52
CA LYS A 77 7.65 -20.98 -0.37
C LYS A 77 8.94 -20.27 0.09
N VAL A 78 8.84 -19.00 0.47
CA VAL A 78 10.01 -18.22 0.95
C VAL A 78 10.38 -18.66 2.37
N PHE A 79 9.39 -18.84 3.24
CA PHE A 79 9.61 -19.23 4.64
C PHE A 79 10.25 -20.61 4.78
N ASP A 80 9.88 -21.56 3.93
CA ASP A 80 10.40 -22.94 3.99
C ASP A 80 11.90 -23.01 3.71
N LEU A 81 12.46 -22.05 2.95
CA LEU A 81 13.92 -21.98 2.73
C LEU A 81 14.73 -21.79 4.02
N PHE A 82 14.10 -21.35 5.11
CA PHE A 82 14.73 -21.16 6.42
C PHE A 82 14.50 -22.32 7.38
N LYS A 83 13.78 -23.38 6.95
CA LYS A 83 13.47 -24.55 7.78
C LYS A 83 14.37 -25.76 7.50
N ASP A 84 15.07 -25.77 6.37
CA ASP A 84 15.41 -27.02 5.68
C ASP A 84 16.62 -27.76 6.19
N ASP A 85 17.41 -27.33 7.07
CA ASP A 85 18.49 -28.18 7.57
C ASP A 85 18.80 -27.90 9.05
N ALA A 86 18.14 -28.65 9.92
CA ALA A 86 18.43 -28.56 11.35
C ALA A 86 19.88 -28.93 11.72
N SER A 87 20.63 -29.52 10.77
CA SER A 87 22.05 -29.84 10.95
C SER A 87 22.98 -28.68 10.59
N ASP A 88 22.51 -27.71 9.79
CA ASP A 88 23.25 -26.49 9.50
C ASP A 88 22.92 -25.40 10.54
N PRO A 89 23.86 -25.06 11.44
CA PRO A 89 23.63 -24.05 12.48
C PRO A 89 23.44 -22.64 11.92
N MET A 90 23.63 -22.43 10.62
CA MET A 90 23.46 -21.15 9.95
C MET A 90 22.13 -21.05 9.16
N ASN A 91 21.41 -22.15 9.00
CA ASN A 91 20.16 -22.21 8.30
C ASN A 91 18.98 -21.83 9.19
N TYR A 92 18.85 -20.54 9.48
CA TYR A 92 17.71 -19.98 10.20
C TYR A 92 17.53 -18.49 9.84
N PHE A 93 16.30 -18.02 9.97
CA PHE A 93 16.01 -16.59 9.82
C PHE A 93 16.61 -15.80 10.98
N ARG A 94 17.39 -14.77 10.65
CA ARG A 94 18.00 -13.87 11.63
C ARG A 94 17.32 -12.51 11.60
N ASP A 95 16.63 -12.16 12.65
CA ASP A 95 16.26 -10.80 12.99
C ASP A 95 16.83 -10.45 14.36
N ILE A 96 17.76 -9.47 14.39
CA ILE A 96 18.43 -9.00 15.59
C ILE A 96 18.05 -7.58 15.96
N SER A 97 16.89 -7.10 15.47
CA SER A 97 16.36 -5.78 15.81
C SER A 97 16.14 -5.65 17.31
N THR A 98 16.72 -4.63 17.94
CA THR A 98 16.66 -4.41 19.40
C THR A 98 15.21 -4.36 19.90
N PHE A 99 14.29 -3.73 19.13
CA PHE A 99 12.87 -3.62 19.47
C PHE A 99 11.98 -4.72 18.85
N GLY A 100 12.55 -5.72 18.19
CA GLY A 100 11.82 -6.81 17.55
C GLY A 100 10.92 -7.62 18.50
N GLY A 101 11.26 -7.67 19.80
CA GLY A 101 10.47 -8.33 20.84
C GLY A 101 9.51 -7.41 21.60
N CYS A 102 9.34 -6.15 21.18
CA CYS A 102 8.45 -5.21 21.85
C CYS A 102 6.96 -5.61 21.63
N THR A 103 6.22 -5.87 22.72
CA THR A 103 4.86 -6.39 22.66
C THR A 103 3.77 -5.33 22.41
N ALA A 104 4.06 -4.06 22.66
CA ALA A 104 3.10 -2.97 22.50
C ALA A 104 2.67 -2.76 21.04
N GLY A 105 3.63 -2.89 20.09
CA GLY A 105 3.35 -2.77 18.67
C GLY A 105 2.37 -3.82 18.14
N PRO A 106 2.63 -5.13 18.33
CA PRO A 106 1.71 -6.19 17.96
C PRO A 106 0.33 -6.08 18.62
N ALA A 107 0.27 -5.71 19.91
CA ALA A 107 -1.01 -5.54 20.61
C ALA A 107 -1.87 -4.41 19.98
N ALA A 108 -1.27 -3.26 19.69
CA ALA A 108 -1.94 -2.17 19.00
C ALA A 108 -2.36 -2.56 17.57
N ALA A 109 -1.51 -3.31 16.86
CA ALA A 109 -1.83 -3.79 15.52
C ALA A 109 -3.03 -4.74 15.52
N LEU A 110 -3.06 -5.73 16.42
CA LEU A 110 -4.17 -6.68 16.53
C LEU A 110 -5.50 -5.98 16.84
N GLU A 111 -5.50 -5.02 17.78
CA GLU A 111 -6.71 -4.25 18.09
C GLU A 111 -7.15 -3.39 16.89
N ASN A 112 -6.21 -2.76 16.19
CA ASN A 112 -6.54 -1.98 14.99
C ASN A 112 -7.15 -2.84 13.88
N LEU A 113 -6.62 -4.05 13.64
CA LEU A 113 -7.19 -4.98 12.65
C LEU A 113 -8.62 -5.40 13.04
N ARG A 114 -8.86 -5.66 14.33
CA ARG A 114 -10.19 -5.99 14.85
C ARG A 114 -11.18 -4.84 14.63
N ILE A 115 -10.79 -3.61 14.93
CA ILE A 115 -11.64 -2.41 14.71
C ILE A 115 -12.00 -2.27 13.23
N ILE A 116 -11.04 -2.48 12.32
CA ILE A 116 -11.30 -2.41 10.87
C ILE A 116 -12.37 -3.42 10.45
N GLU A 117 -12.32 -4.64 10.99
CA GLU A 117 -13.33 -5.69 10.73
C GLU A 117 -14.68 -5.38 11.39
N ASP A 118 -14.70 -5.11 12.69
CA ASP A 118 -15.91 -4.91 13.48
C ASP A 118 -16.73 -3.69 13.01
N GLU A 119 -16.05 -2.63 12.56
CA GLU A 119 -16.67 -1.40 12.07
C GLU A 119 -16.85 -1.35 10.55
N ASN A 120 -16.53 -2.43 9.82
CA ASN A 120 -16.63 -2.52 8.36
C ASN A 120 -15.90 -1.38 7.63
N LEU A 121 -14.70 -0.99 8.10
CA LEU A 121 -13.98 0.17 7.59
C LEU A 121 -13.49 0.01 6.14
N LEU A 122 -13.35 -1.21 5.64
CA LEU A 122 -13.02 -1.44 4.22
C LEU A 122 -14.15 -0.94 3.31
N GLU A 123 -15.39 -1.28 3.63
CA GLU A 123 -16.57 -0.83 2.89
C GLU A 123 -16.74 0.70 3.00
N ASN A 124 -16.60 1.26 4.21
CA ASN A 124 -16.62 2.70 4.41
C ASN A 124 -15.54 3.41 3.57
N THR A 125 -14.34 2.85 3.49
CA THR A 125 -13.26 3.38 2.64
C THR A 125 -13.63 3.38 1.17
N GLN A 126 -14.32 2.36 0.67
CA GLN A 126 -14.79 2.31 -0.72
C GLN A 126 -15.85 3.38 -0.98
N GLN A 127 -16.84 3.48 -0.11
CA GLN A 127 -17.94 4.45 -0.24
C GLN A 127 -17.43 5.89 -0.17
N MET A 128 -16.64 6.21 0.85
CA MET A 128 -16.09 7.55 1.02
C MET A 128 -15.04 7.89 -0.05
N GLY A 129 -14.29 6.89 -0.51
CA GLY A 129 -13.34 7.06 -1.61
C GLY A 129 -14.04 7.43 -2.92
N THR A 130 -15.15 6.76 -3.24
CA THR A 130 -15.99 7.10 -4.40
C THR A 130 -16.55 8.52 -4.26
N TYR A 131 -17.14 8.84 -3.12
CA TYR A 131 -17.68 10.17 -2.84
C TYR A 131 -16.62 11.28 -3.01
N MET A 132 -15.43 11.08 -2.43
CA MET A 132 -14.34 12.06 -2.54
C MET A 132 -13.80 12.20 -3.97
N LEU A 133 -13.65 11.08 -4.68
CA LEU A 133 -13.16 11.08 -6.06
C LEU A 133 -14.12 11.83 -6.97
N ASP A 134 -15.42 11.61 -6.82
CA ASP A 134 -16.47 12.30 -7.59
C ASP A 134 -16.46 13.81 -7.27
N ALA A 135 -16.40 14.18 -6.00
CA ALA A 135 -16.35 15.58 -5.57
C ALA A 135 -15.09 16.31 -6.08
N LEU A 136 -13.92 15.65 -6.03
CA LEU A 136 -12.69 16.21 -6.57
C LEU A 136 -12.72 16.32 -8.10
N THR A 137 -13.34 15.37 -8.77
CA THR A 137 -13.54 15.40 -10.24
C THR A 137 -14.45 16.54 -10.64
N ASP A 138 -15.53 16.78 -9.90
CA ASP A 138 -16.42 17.94 -10.11
C ASP A 138 -15.65 19.25 -9.87
N LEU A 139 -14.84 19.36 -8.82
CA LEU A 139 -13.96 20.50 -8.59
C LEU A 139 -12.98 20.71 -9.76
N MET A 140 -12.37 19.63 -10.26
CA MET A 140 -11.49 19.69 -11.43
C MET A 140 -12.23 20.23 -12.66
N GLY A 141 -13.50 19.90 -12.84
CA GLY A 141 -14.35 20.46 -13.91
C GLY A 141 -14.56 21.96 -13.78
N ARG A 142 -14.61 22.48 -12.56
CA ARG A 142 -14.87 23.90 -12.26
C ARG A 142 -13.62 24.77 -12.12
N HIS A 143 -12.47 24.17 -11.80
CA HIS A 143 -11.23 24.88 -11.49
C HIS A 143 -10.08 24.40 -12.37
N LYS A 144 -9.58 25.27 -13.25
CA LYS A 144 -8.47 24.94 -14.16
C LYS A 144 -7.15 24.63 -13.47
N VAL A 145 -6.99 25.06 -12.23
CA VAL A 145 -5.80 24.81 -11.41
C VAL A 145 -5.64 23.32 -11.01
N ILE A 146 -6.71 22.53 -11.07
CA ILE A 146 -6.64 21.09 -10.82
C ILE A 146 -6.39 20.39 -12.16
N GLY A 147 -5.19 19.89 -12.36
CA GLY A 147 -4.76 19.26 -13.62
C GLY A 147 -5.19 17.79 -13.73
N ASP A 148 -5.20 17.08 -12.61
CA ASP A 148 -5.59 15.67 -12.55
C ASP A 148 -6.13 15.30 -11.18
N VAL A 149 -7.03 14.32 -11.13
CA VAL A 149 -7.55 13.70 -9.91
C VAL A 149 -7.49 12.19 -10.08
N ARG A 150 -6.83 11.51 -9.14
CA ARG A 150 -6.57 10.07 -9.25
C ARG A 150 -6.49 9.39 -7.89
N GLY A 151 -6.61 8.07 -7.88
CA GLY A 151 -6.42 7.26 -6.69
C GLY A 151 -7.41 6.13 -6.56
N LYS A 152 -7.46 5.53 -5.36
CA LYS A 152 -8.33 4.41 -5.04
C LYS A 152 -8.66 4.37 -3.55
N GLY A 153 -9.93 4.16 -3.20
CA GLY A 153 -10.40 4.30 -1.83
C GLY A 153 -10.08 5.68 -1.28
N LEU A 154 -9.54 5.76 -0.07
CA LEU A 154 -9.10 7.01 0.55
C LEU A 154 -7.60 7.32 0.32
N PHE A 155 -7.03 6.76 -0.74
CA PHE A 155 -5.71 7.10 -1.23
C PHE A 155 -5.84 7.87 -2.54
N LEU A 156 -6.06 9.18 -2.43
CA LEU A 156 -6.39 10.08 -3.53
C LEU A 156 -5.33 11.17 -3.67
N GLY A 157 -5.18 11.67 -4.89
CA GLY A 157 -4.35 12.82 -5.22
C GLY A 157 -5.07 13.78 -6.16
N ALA A 158 -4.98 15.07 -5.88
CA ALA A 158 -5.35 16.14 -6.79
C ALA A 158 -4.07 16.89 -7.19
N GLU A 159 -3.74 16.89 -8.46
CA GLU A 159 -2.55 17.53 -8.98
C GLU A 159 -2.83 18.98 -9.33
N LEU A 160 -2.05 19.89 -8.74
CA LEU A 160 -2.18 21.32 -9.00
C LEU A 160 -1.23 21.75 -10.12
N VAL A 161 -1.77 22.45 -11.11
CA VAL A 161 -1.04 22.91 -12.30
C VAL A 161 -1.24 24.40 -12.52
N SER A 162 -0.23 25.05 -13.09
CA SER A 162 -0.36 26.42 -13.60
C SER A 162 -1.01 26.45 -14.98
N ASP A 163 -0.78 25.41 -15.77
CA ASP A 163 -1.44 25.17 -17.05
C ASP A 163 -1.84 23.69 -17.18
N ARG A 164 -3.10 23.46 -17.54
CA ARG A 164 -3.66 22.10 -17.67
C ARG A 164 -3.33 21.45 -19.02
N GLU A 165 -3.16 22.23 -20.07
CA GLU A 165 -2.95 21.71 -21.43
C GLU A 165 -1.56 21.08 -21.57
N ASP A 166 -0.54 21.77 -21.07
CA ASP A 166 0.84 21.29 -21.07
C ASP A 166 1.26 20.59 -19.77
N LYS A 167 0.35 20.52 -18.77
CA LYS A 167 0.58 19.93 -17.44
C LYS A 167 1.73 20.58 -16.67
N THR A 168 1.98 21.87 -16.89
CA THR A 168 3.01 22.61 -16.16
C THR A 168 2.66 22.65 -14.67
N PRO A 169 3.53 22.14 -13.78
CA PRO A 169 3.27 22.13 -12.34
C PRO A 169 3.04 23.55 -11.79
N MET A 170 2.25 23.64 -10.73
CA MET A 170 2.11 24.90 -10.00
C MET A 170 3.41 25.21 -9.26
N ASP A 171 3.76 26.49 -9.20
CA ASP A 171 4.88 26.98 -8.38
C ASP A 171 4.60 26.69 -6.90
N GLU A 172 5.49 25.94 -6.25
CA GLU A 172 5.39 25.53 -4.84
C GLU A 172 5.19 26.71 -3.88
N LYS A 173 5.60 27.91 -4.27
CA LYS A 173 5.40 29.15 -3.48
C LYS A 173 3.97 29.70 -3.56
N LYS A 174 3.13 29.14 -4.41
CA LYS A 174 1.74 29.57 -4.63
C LYS A 174 0.70 28.57 -4.08
N VAL A 175 1.17 27.47 -3.48
CA VAL A 175 0.32 26.41 -2.88
C VAL A 175 0.21 26.60 -1.34
#